data_944fcdff2c5cbf60743d544b9464f79c
#
_entry.id   944fcdff2c5cbf60743d544b9464f79c
#
_cell.length_a   1.000
_cell.length_b   1.000
_cell.length_c   1.000
_cell.angle_alpha   90.00
_cell.angle_beta   90.00
_cell.angle_gamma   90.00
#
_symmetry.space_group_name_H-M   'P 1'
#
loop_
_entity.id
_entity.type
_entity.pdbx_description
1 polymer ?
#
loop_
_entity_poly.entity_id
_entity_poly.type
_entity_poly.pdbx_seq_one_letter_code
_entity_poly.pdbx_strand_id
1 'polypeptide(L)'
;MKPLGMSLFQLTSFGPRFKAGGRLFVDVTQMLASPGSRETLLDTMGQHDPLIKDALITIIDRRDFIKSLPNDKKDQSPSKSNKGMPSSGFHTQIESDPAIVSDLIKNSQTSIEELKQDIQTKSGPDLFDFILEDIRELKKILFDPQSSRVFMAAIEASSWINEKMNLWLGEKNASDTLSQSVPNNITSEMGLALLNVADVIRPYSEVIDYLQNVKDDNFLAELVKFNGGQETQDAIYAYLNKYGMRCSGEIDITKTRWSEKPAILVPMILSNIRNFEPNASQRKFEQGREEALQKEQELLDRLKQLPDGEQKAKETKRMIDLIRNFIGYREYPKYGMISRYFVYKQALLKEAERLVQSNIIHEKEDIYYLTFEELREVVRTDKLDYQIINKRKDEYKLYEKLTPPRVITSDGEIIAGEYKRENLPAEAM
;
A
#
# COMPACT_ATOMS: atom_id res chain seq x y z
N MET A 1 -0.14 12.77 8.88
CA MET A 1 -0.54 13.30 7.55
C MET A 1 -0.91 14.77 7.69
N LYS A 2 -0.56 15.60 6.72
CA LYS A 2 -1.01 16.99 6.64
C LYS A 2 -2.49 17.05 6.20
N PRO A 3 -3.21 18.17 6.43
CA PRO A 3 -4.65 18.28 6.17
C PRO A 3 -5.10 17.87 4.77
N LEU A 4 -4.38 18.27 3.70
CA LEU A 4 -4.70 17.88 2.34
C LEU A 4 -4.62 16.36 2.15
N GLY A 5 -3.55 15.74 2.66
CA GLY A 5 -3.38 14.29 2.57
C GLY A 5 -4.45 13.52 3.33
N MET A 6 -4.83 13.99 4.52
CA MET A 6 -5.93 13.38 5.30
C MET A 6 -7.27 13.49 4.58
N SER A 7 -7.63 14.67 4.08
CA SER A 7 -8.92 14.90 3.43
C SER A 7 -9.03 14.11 2.13
N LEU A 8 -8.00 14.08 1.30
CA LEU A 8 -8.01 13.31 0.07
C LEU A 8 -8.12 11.80 0.34
N PHE A 9 -7.36 11.29 1.33
CA PHE A 9 -7.45 9.88 1.69
C PHE A 9 -8.83 9.51 2.27
N GLN A 10 -9.48 10.42 3.02
CA GLN A 10 -10.86 10.20 3.45
C GLN A 10 -11.85 10.13 2.28
N LEU A 11 -11.68 10.97 1.26
CA LEU A 11 -12.50 10.95 0.04
C LEU A 11 -12.38 9.62 -0.72
N THR A 12 -11.23 8.98 -0.70
CA THR A 12 -11.01 7.69 -1.39
C THR A 12 -11.29 6.46 -0.53
N SER A 13 -11.36 6.63 0.79
CA SER A 13 -11.58 5.53 1.74
C SER A 13 -13.04 5.12 1.85
N PHE A 14 -13.28 3.86 2.28
CA PHE A 14 -14.58 3.42 2.77
C PHE A 14 -14.64 3.41 4.30
N GLY A 15 -15.84 3.67 4.80
CA GLY A 15 -16.14 3.67 6.23
C GLY A 15 -15.64 4.93 6.97
N PRO A 16 -16.13 5.12 8.18
CA PRO A 16 -15.82 6.29 8.98
C PRO A 16 -14.36 6.25 9.44
N ARG A 17 -13.68 7.38 9.26
CA ARG A 17 -12.32 7.60 9.75
C ARG A 17 -12.25 8.88 10.53
N PHE A 18 -11.73 8.79 11.76
CA PHE A 18 -11.60 9.91 12.67
C PHE A 18 -10.18 10.45 12.68
N LYS A 19 -10.05 11.75 12.93
CA LYS A 19 -8.77 12.46 12.96
C LYS A 19 -8.36 12.72 14.41
N ALA A 20 -7.14 12.33 14.77
CA ALA A 20 -6.53 12.70 16.03
C ALA A 20 -5.02 12.85 15.87
N GLY A 21 -4.42 13.92 16.39
CA GLY A 21 -2.97 14.13 16.40
C GLY A 21 -2.29 13.96 15.03
N GLY A 22 -2.92 14.43 13.94
CA GLY A 22 -2.40 14.29 12.57
C GLY A 22 -2.43 12.85 12.02
N ARG A 23 -3.25 11.97 12.60
CA ARG A 23 -3.46 10.57 12.20
C ARG A 23 -4.93 10.33 11.85
N LEU A 24 -5.16 9.25 11.10
CA LEU A 24 -6.50 8.74 10.79
C LEU A 24 -6.70 7.40 11.51
N PHE A 25 -7.79 7.29 12.22
CA PHE A 25 -8.21 6.10 12.95
C PHE A 25 -9.45 5.50 12.32
N VAL A 26 -9.52 4.18 12.25
CA VAL A 26 -10.69 3.44 11.79
C VAL A 26 -11.65 3.28 12.95
N ASP A 27 -12.93 3.62 12.75
CA ASP A 27 -13.98 3.33 13.73
C ASP A 27 -14.34 1.85 13.68
N VAL A 28 -14.10 1.16 14.79
CA VAL A 28 -14.43 -0.25 14.94
C VAL A 28 -15.60 -0.48 15.91
N THR A 29 -16.27 0.58 16.35
CA THR A 29 -17.36 0.54 17.35
C THR A 29 -18.46 -0.45 16.95
N GLN A 30 -18.96 -0.37 15.72
CA GLN A 30 -20.01 -1.26 15.23
C GLN A 30 -19.55 -2.72 15.15
N MET A 31 -18.27 -2.96 14.82
CA MET A 31 -17.72 -4.31 14.75
C MET A 31 -17.60 -4.91 16.17
N LEU A 32 -17.26 -4.11 17.16
CA LEU A 32 -17.19 -4.53 18.57
C LEU A 32 -18.58 -4.78 19.17
N ALA A 33 -19.62 -4.10 18.69
CA ALA A 33 -20.99 -4.25 19.17
C ALA A 33 -21.58 -5.63 18.82
N SER A 34 -21.26 -6.17 17.64
CA SER A 34 -21.76 -7.48 17.17
C SER A 34 -20.83 -8.62 17.59
N PRO A 35 -21.32 -9.67 18.30
CA PRO A 35 -20.48 -10.79 18.75
C PRO A 35 -19.70 -11.48 17.63
N GLY A 36 -20.32 -11.79 16.49
CA GLY A 36 -19.65 -12.45 15.37
C GLY A 36 -18.60 -11.57 14.68
N SER A 37 -18.91 -10.28 14.47
CA SER A 37 -17.93 -9.33 13.92
C SER A 37 -16.78 -9.06 14.88
N ARG A 38 -17.03 -9.08 16.17
CA ARG A 38 -16.03 -8.91 17.23
C ARG A 38 -14.97 -10.00 17.18
N GLU A 39 -15.38 -11.26 17.08
CA GLU A 39 -14.46 -12.40 17.00
C GLU A 39 -13.59 -12.28 15.74
N THR A 40 -14.20 -12.03 14.58
CA THR A 40 -13.48 -11.82 13.33
C THR A 40 -12.48 -10.66 13.42
N LEU A 41 -12.87 -9.53 14.04
CA LEU A 41 -12.00 -8.38 14.23
C LEU A 41 -10.79 -8.72 15.10
N LEU A 42 -11.03 -9.39 16.24
CA LEU A 42 -9.97 -9.77 17.18
C LEU A 42 -8.97 -10.75 16.55
N ASP A 43 -9.45 -11.70 15.76
CA ASP A 43 -8.58 -12.67 15.09
C ASP A 43 -7.77 -12.01 13.97
N THR A 44 -8.43 -11.21 13.12
CA THR A 44 -7.75 -10.51 12.02
C THR A 44 -6.71 -9.52 12.54
N MET A 45 -7.08 -8.69 13.53
CA MET A 45 -6.15 -7.71 14.10
C MET A 45 -5.03 -8.38 14.89
N GLY A 46 -5.34 -9.46 15.63
CA GLY A 46 -4.36 -10.19 16.41
C GLY A 46 -3.29 -10.90 15.60
N GLN A 47 -3.61 -11.31 14.37
CA GLN A 47 -2.62 -11.86 13.44
C GLN A 47 -1.60 -10.82 12.99
N HIS A 48 -2.00 -9.56 12.87
CA HIS A 48 -1.14 -8.47 12.39
C HIS A 48 -0.44 -7.71 13.52
N ASP A 49 -1.11 -7.46 14.64
CA ASP A 49 -0.57 -6.78 15.82
C ASP A 49 -1.26 -7.30 17.11
N PRO A 50 -0.60 -8.19 17.85
CA PRO A 50 -1.15 -8.73 19.11
C PRO A 50 -1.50 -7.65 20.14
N LEU A 51 -0.80 -6.51 20.16
CA LEU A 51 -1.09 -5.42 21.10
C LEU A 51 -2.39 -4.68 20.77
N ILE A 52 -2.81 -4.65 19.50
CA ILE A 52 -4.15 -4.16 19.12
C ILE A 52 -5.21 -5.11 19.68
N LYS A 53 -5.02 -6.42 19.55
CA LYS A 53 -5.95 -7.43 20.09
C LYS A 53 -6.13 -7.26 21.60
N ASP A 54 -5.03 -7.14 22.33
CA ASP A 54 -5.05 -6.95 23.79
C ASP A 54 -5.75 -5.66 24.20
N ALA A 55 -5.49 -4.56 23.49
CA ALA A 55 -6.15 -3.27 23.72
C ALA A 55 -7.67 -3.37 23.46
N LEU A 56 -8.08 -4.05 22.39
CA LEU A 56 -9.51 -4.27 22.10
C LEU A 56 -10.18 -5.17 23.12
N ILE A 57 -9.52 -6.22 23.59
CA ILE A 57 -10.03 -7.08 24.68
C ILE A 57 -10.22 -6.24 25.96
N THR A 58 -9.26 -5.39 26.30
CA THR A 58 -9.36 -4.48 27.46
C THR A 58 -10.61 -3.59 27.38
N ILE A 59 -10.98 -3.11 26.21
CA ILE A 59 -12.24 -2.34 26.02
C ILE A 59 -13.47 -3.23 26.21
N ILE A 60 -13.45 -4.42 25.60
CA ILE A 60 -14.58 -5.36 25.66
C ILE A 60 -14.87 -5.80 27.11
N ASP A 61 -13.83 -6.00 27.91
CA ASP A 61 -13.94 -6.39 29.31
C ASP A 61 -14.48 -5.27 30.21
N ARG A 62 -14.42 -4.02 29.74
CA ARG A 62 -15.09 -2.89 30.40
C ARG A 62 -16.59 -3.00 30.15
N ARG A 63 -17.31 -3.61 31.05
CA ARG A 63 -18.77 -3.83 30.96
C ARG A 63 -19.58 -2.58 30.63
N ASP A 64 -19.09 -1.41 31.03
CA ASP A 64 -19.76 -0.13 30.80
C ASP A 64 -19.71 0.32 29.34
N PHE A 65 -18.66 0.00 28.63
CA PHE A 65 -18.55 0.27 27.19
C PHE A 65 -19.61 -0.48 26.37
N ILE A 66 -19.80 -1.76 26.63
CA ILE A 66 -20.80 -2.59 25.92
C ILE A 66 -22.24 -2.13 26.23
N LYS A 67 -22.49 -1.62 27.43
CA LYS A 67 -23.80 -1.09 27.82
C LYS A 67 -24.12 0.25 27.19
N SER A 68 -23.11 1.04 26.85
CA SER A 68 -23.26 2.36 26.21
C SER A 68 -23.48 2.28 24.70
N LEU A 69 -23.23 1.12 24.10
CA LEU A 69 -23.52 0.93 22.66
C LEU A 69 -25.03 0.94 22.44
N PRO A 70 -25.52 1.64 21.41
CA PRO A 70 -26.95 1.62 21.07
C PRO A 70 -27.39 0.17 20.90
N ASN A 71 -28.35 -0.27 21.68
CA ASN A 71 -29.05 -1.51 21.41
C ASN A 71 -29.85 -1.29 20.12
N ASP A 72 -29.37 -1.74 19.00
CA ASP A 72 -30.16 -1.85 17.78
C ASP A 72 -31.30 -2.82 18.07
N LYS A 73 -32.42 -2.25 18.52
CA LYS A 73 -33.69 -2.95 18.54
C LYS A 73 -34.03 -3.24 17.08
N LYS A 74 -33.90 -4.52 16.74
CA LYS A 74 -34.63 -5.20 15.67
C LYS A 74 -35.26 -4.25 14.63
N ASP A 75 -34.48 -3.90 13.61
CA ASP A 75 -35.04 -3.74 12.30
C ASP A 75 -34.36 -4.74 11.38
N GLN A 76 -35.07 -5.84 11.17
CA GLN A 76 -34.77 -6.84 10.14
C GLN A 76 -35.13 -6.24 8.79
N SER A 77 -34.45 -5.21 8.41
CA SER A 77 -34.34 -4.82 7.02
C SER A 77 -32.89 -5.04 6.61
N PRO A 78 -32.62 -5.91 5.65
CA PRO A 78 -31.24 -6.05 5.17
C PRO A 78 -30.87 -4.74 4.48
N SER A 79 -30.17 -3.86 5.18
CA SER A 79 -29.51 -2.74 4.54
C SER A 79 -28.53 -3.31 3.51
N LYS A 80 -28.78 -3.03 2.24
CA LYS A 80 -28.01 -3.49 1.08
C LYS A 80 -26.55 -2.97 1.04
N SER A 81 -26.00 -2.49 2.13
CA SER A 81 -24.69 -1.82 2.15
C SER A 81 -23.61 -2.47 3.02
N ASN A 82 -23.84 -3.62 3.64
CA ASN A 82 -22.76 -4.42 4.24
C ASN A 82 -23.10 -5.91 4.08
N LYS A 83 -23.13 -6.41 2.86
CA LYS A 83 -22.74 -7.80 2.67
C LYS A 83 -21.27 -7.84 3.05
N GLY A 84 -20.98 -8.32 4.28
CA GLY A 84 -19.67 -8.82 4.62
C GLY A 84 -19.19 -9.65 3.46
N MET A 85 -17.93 -9.50 3.06
CA MET A 85 -17.34 -10.39 2.07
C MET A 85 -17.77 -11.81 2.39
N PRO A 86 -18.34 -12.56 1.42
CA PRO A 86 -18.73 -13.94 1.67
C PRO A 86 -17.51 -14.68 2.21
N SER A 87 -17.64 -15.20 3.40
CA SER A 87 -16.61 -16.03 4.00
C SER A 87 -16.49 -17.31 3.18
N SER A 88 -15.32 -17.51 2.58
CA SER A 88 -14.85 -18.72 1.92
C SER A 88 -15.54 -19.11 0.59
N GLY A 89 -14.75 -19.28 -0.45
CA GLY A 89 -15.16 -19.84 -1.73
C GLY A 89 -14.68 -19.12 -2.98
N PHE A 90 -13.93 -18.03 -2.89
CA PHE A 90 -13.41 -17.36 -4.08
C PHE A 90 -12.51 -18.25 -4.91
N HIS A 91 -11.67 -19.08 -4.28
CA HIS A 91 -10.81 -20.04 -4.96
C HIS A 91 -11.59 -21.13 -5.71
N THR A 92 -12.84 -21.41 -5.32
CA THR A 92 -13.67 -22.42 -6.02
C THR A 92 -14.42 -21.82 -7.21
N GLN A 93 -14.56 -20.50 -7.28
CA GLN A 93 -15.39 -19.78 -8.25
C GLN A 93 -14.61 -19.21 -9.42
N ILE A 94 -13.28 -19.29 -9.42
CA ILE A 94 -12.44 -18.70 -10.45
C ILE A 94 -11.48 -19.75 -11.04
N GLU A 95 -11.34 -19.70 -12.36
CA GLU A 95 -10.29 -20.43 -13.06
C GLU A 95 -8.97 -19.68 -12.97
N SER A 96 -7.87 -20.41 -12.90
CA SER A 96 -6.52 -19.86 -12.80
C SER A 96 -6.01 -19.41 -14.18
N ASP A 97 -6.69 -18.41 -14.79
CA ASP A 97 -6.29 -17.83 -16.07
C ASP A 97 -5.46 -16.55 -15.85
N PRO A 98 -4.16 -16.54 -16.17
CA PRO A 98 -3.31 -15.36 -16.02
C PRO A 98 -3.73 -14.18 -16.92
N ALA A 99 -4.52 -14.40 -17.97
CA ALA A 99 -5.02 -13.33 -18.83
C ALA A 99 -5.90 -12.35 -18.05
N ILE A 100 -6.65 -12.82 -17.05
CA ILE A 100 -7.49 -11.98 -16.20
C ILE A 100 -6.65 -10.87 -15.53
N VAL A 101 -5.50 -11.23 -14.97
CA VAL A 101 -4.59 -10.26 -14.32
C VAL A 101 -4.00 -9.29 -15.35
N SER A 102 -3.60 -9.79 -16.51
CA SER A 102 -3.04 -8.97 -17.59
C SER A 102 -4.05 -7.91 -18.06
N ASP A 103 -5.32 -8.28 -18.20
CA ASP A 103 -6.38 -7.37 -18.60
C ASP A 103 -6.68 -6.32 -17.51
N LEU A 104 -6.74 -6.73 -16.24
CA LEU A 104 -6.92 -5.80 -15.11
C LEU A 104 -5.79 -4.79 -15.04
N ILE A 105 -4.54 -5.21 -15.24
CA ILE A 105 -3.37 -4.33 -15.27
C ILE A 105 -3.45 -3.36 -16.44
N LYS A 106 -3.72 -3.86 -17.64
CA LYS A 106 -3.83 -3.05 -18.86
C LYS A 106 -4.93 -2.00 -18.73
N ASN A 107 -6.11 -2.37 -18.24
CA ASN A 107 -7.22 -1.45 -18.03
C ASN A 107 -6.85 -0.35 -17.02
N SER A 108 -6.18 -0.72 -15.93
CA SER A 108 -5.68 0.26 -14.95
C SER A 108 -4.67 1.23 -15.56
N GLN A 109 -3.72 0.74 -16.37
CA GLN A 109 -2.71 1.57 -17.04
C GLN A 109 -3.35 2.52 -18.03
N THR A 110 -4.25 2.03 -18.90
CA THR A 110 -4.98 2.86 -19.85
C THR A 110 -5.75 3.98 -19.15
N SER A 111 -6.49 3.65 -18.11
CA SER A 111 -7.25 4.63 -17.33
C SER A 111 -6.37 5.69 -16.64
N ILE A 112 -5.14 5.33 -16.23
CA ILE A 112 -4.18 6.31 -15.68
C ILE A 112 -3.62 7.21 -16.76
N GLU A 113 -3.35 6.70 -17.97
CA GLU A 113 -2.87 7.54 -19.09
C GLU A 113 -3.97 8.50 -19.58
N GLU A 114 -5.22 8.08 -19.65
CA GLU A 114 -6.37 8.94 -19.92
C GLU A 114 -6.47 10.07 -18.87
N LEU A 115 -6.41 9.72 -17.59
CA LEU A 115 -6.39 10.70 -16.49
C LEU A 115 -5.26 11.73 -16.66
N LYS A 116 -4.03 11.30 -17.02
CA LYS A 116 -2.89 12.21 -17.23
C LYS A 116 -3.13 13.20 -18.35
N GLN A 117 -3.82 12.79 -19.42
CA GLN A 117 -4.16 13.65 -20.53
C GLN A 117 -5.28 14.63 -20.18
N ASP A 118 -6.36 14.12 -19.61
CA ASP A 118 -7.56 14.91 -19.35
C ASP A 118 -7.36 15.99 -18.28
N ILE A 119 -6.63 15.67 -17.21
CA ILE A 119 -6.39 16.61 -16.11
C ILE A 119 -5.56 17.81 -16.52
N GLN A 120 -4.74 17.69 -17.56
CA GLN A 120 -3.91 18.81 -18.06
C GLN A 120 -4.75 19.96 -18.64
N THR A 121 -5.97 19.67 -19.06
CA THR A 121 -6.92 20.65 -19.59
C THR A 121 -7.72 21.36 -18.50
N LYS A 122 -7.60 20.92 -17.22
CA LYS A 122 -8.39 21.42 -16.10
C LYS A 122 -7.59 22.42 -15.27
N SER A 123 -8.27 23.46 -14.81
CA SER A 123 -7.70 24.49 -13.93
C SER A 123 -8.78 25.13 -13.06
N GLY A 124 -8.38 25.86 -12.03
CA GLY A 124 -9.34 26.52 -11.16
C GLY A 124 -10.33 25.55 -10.49
N PRO A 125 -11.59 25.95 -10.26
CA PRO A 125 -12.62 25.08 -9.65
C PRO A 125 -12.90 23.79 -10.42
N ASP A 126 -12.80 23.83 -11.76
CA ASP A 126 -13.08 22.67 -12.62
C ASP A 126 -12.09 21.52 -12.38
N LEU A 127 -10.84 21.84 -11.99
CA LEU A 127 -9.86 20.83 -11.59
C LEU A 127 -10.34 20.02 -10.38
N PHE A 128 -10.93 20.69 -9.39
CA PHE A 128 -11.42 20.01 -8.18
C PHE A 128 -12.62 19.12 -8.46
N ASP A 129 -13.54 19.60 -9.29
CA ASP A 129 -14.71 18.81 -9.73
C ASP A 129 -14.27 17.58 -10.53
N PHE A 130 -13.29 17.74 -11.41
CA PHE A 130 -12.70 16.65 -12.17
C PHE A 130 -12.02 15.61 -11.25
N ILE A 131 -11.22 16.05 -10.27
CA ILE A 131 -10.59 15.15 -9.29
C ILE A 131 -11.64 14.39 -8.48
N LEU A 132 -12.72 15.04 -8.05
CA LEU A 132 -13.80 14.36 -7.32
C LEU A 132 -14.50 13.30 -8.16
N GLU A 133 -14.71 13.56 -9.45
CA GLU A 133 -15.27 12.56 -10.37
C GLU A 133 -14.32 11.38 -10.56
N ASP A 134 -13.04 11.65 -10.81
CA ASP A 134 -12.04 10.58 -10.94
C ASP A 134 -11.85 9.77 -9.64
N ILE A 135 -12.00 10.37 -8.46
CA ILE A 135 -12.04 9.64 -7.18
C ILE A 135 -13.23 8.65 -7.14
N ARG A 136 -14.37 8.99 -7.71
CA ARG A 136 -15.51 8.05 -7.80
C ARG A 136 -15.18 6.88 -8.72
N GLU A 137 -14.51 7.12 -9.84
CA GLU A 137 -14.02 6.06 -10.73
C GLU A 137 -12.92 5.23 -10.04
N LEU A 138 -11.96 5.86 -9.36
CA LEU A 138 -10.96 5.15 -8.57
C LEU A 138 -11.59 4.21 -7.54
N LYS A 139 -12.66 4.63 -6.87
CA LYS A 139 -13.39 3.75 -5.94
C LYS A 139 -13.98 2.54 -6.66
N LYS A 140 -14.55 2.70 -7.85
CA LYS A 140 -15.07 1.57 -8.63
C LYS A 140 -13.94 0.60 -8.98
N ILE A 141 -12.76 1.09 -9.37
CA ILE A 141 -11.59 0.28 -9.69
C ILE A 141 -11.05 -0.46 -8.45
N LEU A 142 -10.90 0.23 -7.32
CA LEU A 142 -10.38 -0.36 -6.08
C LEU A 142 -11.29 -1.46 -5.51
N PHE A 143 -12.59 -1.37 -5.79
CA PHE A 143 -13.61 -2.31 -5.30
C PHE A 143 -14.28 -3.07 -6.45
N ASP A 144 -13.59 -3.15 -7.59
CA ASP A 144 -14.02 -3.98 -8.70
C ASP A 144 -14.16 -5.45 -8.23
N PRO A 145 -15.34 -6.07 -8.48
CA PRO A 145 -15.58 -7.45 -8.03
C PRO A 145 -14.61 -8.47 -8.64
N GLN A 146 -14.15 -8.25 -9.88
CA GLN A 146 -13.21 -9.16 -10.55
C GLN A 146 -11.82 -9.04 -9.94
N SER A 147 -11.34 -7.80 -9.74
CA SER A 147 -10.09 -7.51 -9.02
C SER A 147 -10.10 -8.13 -7.63
N SER A 148 -11.17 -7.93 -6.86
CA SER A 148 -11.33 -8.50 -5.52
C SER A 148 -11.31 -10.03 -5.53
N ARG A 149 -12.01 -10.67 -6.48
CA ARG A 149 -12.01 -12.14 -6.60
C ARG A 149 -10.63 -12.70 -6.88
N VAL A 150 -9.85 -12.06 -7.75
CA VAL A 150 -8.50 -12.50 -8.13
C VAL A 150 -7.59 -12.58 -6.92
N PHE A 151 -7.42 -11.47 -6.19
CA PHE A 151 -6.48 -11.49 -5.07
C PHE A 151 -7.01 -12.27 -3.86
N MET A 152 -8.33 -12.28 -3.62
CA MET A 152 -8.92 -13.07 -2.54
C MET A 152 -8.78 -14.56 -2.81
N ALA A 153 -8.98 -15.02 -4.06
CA ALA A 153 -8.75 -16.41 -4.43
C ALA A 153 -7.31 -16.86 -4.16
N ALA A 154 -6.32 -15.99 -4.43
CA ALA A 154 -4.92 -16.29 -4.13
C ALA A 154 -4.63 -16.33 -2.62
N ILE A 155 -5.22 -15.43 -1.83
CA ILE A 155 -5.07 -15.43 -0.36
C ILE A 155 -5.71 -16.67 0.24
N GLU A 156 -6.93 -17.04 -0.19
CA GLU A 156 -7.60 -18.24 0.27
C GLU A 156 -6.81 -19.51 -0.14
N ALA A 157 -6.29 -19.54 -1.36
CA ALA A 157 -5.44 -20.64 -1.84
C ALA A 157 -4.17 -20.77 -0.99
N SER A 158 -3.51 -19.65 -0.62
CA SER A 158 -2.34 -19.66 0.26
C SER A 158 -2.67 -20.20 1.65
N SER A 159 -3.79 -19.79 2.22
CA SER A 159 -4.26 -20.27 3.52
C SER A 159 -4.59 -21.75 3.47
N TRP A 160 -5.28 -22.20 2.40
CA TRP A 160 -5.62 -23.58 2.17
C TRP A 160 -4.35 -24.46 2.04
N ILE A 161 -3.36 -24.03 1.25
CA ILE A 161 -2.07 -24.70 1.11
C ILE A 161 -1.40 -24.89 2.47
N ASN A 162 -1.29 -23.80 3.26
CA ASN A 162 -0.64 -23.88 4.57
C ASN A 162 -1.38 -24.82 5.53
N GLU A 163 -2.71 -24.79 5.55
CA GLU A 163 -3.52 -25.69 6.38
C GLU A 163 -3.35 -27.14 5.94
N LYS A 164 -3.57 -27.44 4.65
CA LYS A 164 -3.59 -28.81 4.15
C LYS A 164 -2.21 -29.46 4.10
N MET A 165 -1.17 -28.68 3.74
CA MET A 165 0.20 -29.21 3.75
C MET A 165 0.67 -29.50 5.18
N ASN A 166 0.31 -28.68 6.14
CA ASN A 166 0.59 -28.98 7.54
C ASN A 166 -0.18 -30.23 8.02
N LEU A 167 -1.46 -30.34 7.67
CA LEU A 167 -2.30 -31.50 8.07
C LEU A 167 -1.84 -32.82 7.43
N TRP A 168 -1.53 -32.81 6.13
CA TRP A 168 -1.26 -34.04 5.38
C TRP A 168 0.21 -34.46 5.39
N LEU A 169 1.13 -33.50 5.42
CA LEU A 169 2.56 -33.74 5.26
C LEU A 169 3.41 -33.21 6.44
N GLY A 170 2.83 -32.54 7.42
CA GLY A 170 3.56 -31.84 8.49
C GLY A 170 4.34 -30.60 8.01
N GLU A 171 4.05 -30.13 6.80
CA GLU A 171 4.76 -29.03 6.14
C GLU A 171 4.15 -27.69 6.49
N LYS A 172 4.92 -26.79 7.14
CA LYS A 172 4.45 -25.47 7.56
C LYS A 172 4.86 -24.40 6.54
N ASN A 173 3.98 -23.41 6.35
CA ASN A 173 4.25 -22.23 5.53
C ASN A 173 4.67 -22.53 4.08
N ALA A 174 4.15 -23.63 3.51
CA ALA A 174 4.49 -24.03 2.15
C ALA A 174 4.17 -22.97 1.10
N SER A 175 3.12 -22.16 1.33
CA SER A 175 2.73 -21.07 0.42
C SER A 175 3.79 -19.98 0.27
N ASP A 176 4.66 -19.77 1.27
CA ASP A 176 5.69 -18.74 1.21
C ASP A 176 6.72 -19.04 0.11
N THR A 177 7.18 -20.29 0.02
CA THR A 177 8.07 -20.71 -1.08
C THR A 177 7.34 -20.72 -2.42
N LEU A 178 6.10 -21.23 -2.46
CA LEU A 178 5.30 -21.29 -3.68
C LEU A 178 4.96 -19.92 -4.27
N SER A 179 4.94 -18.87 -3.46
CA SER A 179 4.68 -17.49 -3.89
C SER A 179 5.94 -16.71 -4.28
N GLN A 180 7.13 -17.32 -4.22
CA GLN A 180 8.37 -16.66 -4.65
C GLN A 180 8.37 -16.41 -6.15
N SER A 181 8.93 -15.27 -6.56
CA SER A 181 9.12 -14.88 -7.96
C SER A 181 7.87 -15.07 -8.83
N VAL A 182 6.71 -14.69 -8.29
CA VAL A 182 5.47 -14.66 -9.08
C VAL A 182 5.45 -13.46 -10.02
N PRO A 183 4.82 -13.57 -11.20
CA PRO A 183 4.65 -12.44 -12.11
C PRO A 183 3.71 -11.38 -11.52
N ASN A 184 3.78 -10.17 -12.05
CA ASN A 184 2.88 -9.05 -11.72
C ASN A 184 2.95 -8.57 -10.26
N ASN A 185 4.02 -8.89 -9.53
CA ASN A 185 4.29 -8.30 -8.22
C ASN A 185 5.07 -7.01 -8.40
N ILE A 186 4.34 -5.90 -8.55
CA ILE A 186 4.92 -4.58 -8.85
C ILE A 186 5.92 -4.11 -7.78
N THR A 187 5.78 -4.52 -6.53
CA THR A 187 6.70 -4.18 -5.46
C THR A 187 8.03 -4.94 -5.58
N SER A 188 7.97 -6.23 -5.91
CA SER A 188 9.18 -7.04 -6.18
C SER A 188 9.87 -6.56 -7.46
N GLU A 189 9.11 -6.29 -8.53
CA GLU A 189 9.64 -5.73 -9.77
C GLU A 189 10.38 -4.41 -9.55
N MET A 190 9.83 -3.52 -8.71
CA MET A 190 10.45 -2.26 -8.33
C MET A 190 11.81 -2.47 -7.64
N GLY A 191 11.90 -3.41 -6.71
CA GLY A 191 13.16 -3.74 -6.04
C GLY A 191 14.21 -4.32 -7.00
N LEU A 192 13.80 -5.24 -7.88
CA LEU A 192 14.66 -5.83 -8.91
C LEU A 192 15.11 -4.78 -9.94
N ALA A 193 14.23 -3.86 -10.34
CA ALA A 193 14.59 -2.78 -11.26
C ALA A 193 15.66 -1.83 -10.67
N LEU A 194 15.64 -1.60 -9.34
CA LEU A 194 16.67 -0.79 -8.70
C LEU A 194 18.04 -1.50 -8.64
N LEU A 195 18.07 -2.83 -8.59
CA LEU A 195 19.31 -3.60 -8.77
C LEU A 195 19.87 -3.44 -10.20
N ASN A 196 19.00 -3.41 -11.21
CA ASN A 196 19.43 -3.17 -12.59
C ASN A 196 20.02 -1.77 -12.77
N VAL A 197 19.45 -0.74 -12.11
CA VAL A 197 20.08 0.61 -12.09
C VAL A 197 21.49 0.55 -11.47
N ALA A 198 21.65 -0.16 -10.35
CA ALA A 198 22.95 -0.35 -9.72
C ALA A 198 23.96 -1.05 -10.65
N ASP A 199 23.51 -2.02 -11.43
CA ASP A 199 24.36 -2.75 -12.38
C ASP A 199 24.85 -1.88 -13.55
N VAL A 200 24.02 -0.94 -14.04
CA VAL A 200 24.44 0.06 -15.05
C VAL A 200 25.57 0.95 -14.50
N ILE A 201 25.48 1.33 -13.23
CA ILE A 201 26.42 2.26 -12.59
C ILE A 201 27.74 1.58 -12.20
N ARG A 202 27.69 0.32 -11.86
CA ARG A 202 28.79 -0.47 -11.28
C ARG A 202 30.13 -0.39 -12.04
N PRO A 203 30.19 -0.34 -13.39
CA PRO A 203 31.44 -0.22 -14.13
C PRO A 203 32.13 1.15 -14.00
N TYR A 204 31.45 2.18 -13.49
CA TYR A 204 31.88 3.57 -13.55
C TYR A 204 32.28 4.09 -12.16
N SER A 205 33.54 3.91 -11.76
CA SER A 205 34.05 4.32 -10.45
C SER A 205 33.88 5.82 -10.20
N GLU A 206 34.13 6.67 -11.20
CA GLU A 206 33.98 8.13 -11.08
C GLU A 206 32.53 8.54 -10.76
N VAL A 207 31.56 7.86 -11.38
CA VAL A 207 30.13 8.06 -11.10
C VAL A 207 29.80 7.62 -9.68
N ILE A 208 30.32 6.48 -9.23
CA ILE A 208 30.11 6.00 -7.86
C ILE A 208 30.67 6.98 -6.84
N ASP A 209 31.89 7.48 -7.06
CA ASP A 209 32.54 8.46 -6.18
C ASP A 209 31.76 9.78 -6.14
N TYR A 210 31.25 10.23 -7.29
CA TYR A 210 30.38 11.39 -7.36
C TYR A 210 29.09 11.18 -6.58
N LEU A 211 28.39 10.04 -6.78
CA LEU A 211 27.14 9.73 -6.09
C LEU A 211 27.28 9.64 -4.56
N GLN A 212 28.44 9.25 -4.04
CA GLN A 212 28.70 9.23 -2.59
C GLN A 212 28.65 10.63 -1.96
N ASN A 213 28.85 11.68 -2.74
CA ASN A 213 28.92 13.06 -2.29
C ASN A 213 27.70 13.92 -2.71
N VAL A 214 26.68 13.32 -3.30
CA VAL A 214 25.47 14.02 -3.73
C VAL A 214 24.73 14.64 -2.55
N LYS A 215 24.38 15.94 -2.68
CA LYS A 215 23.67 16.72 -1.65
C LYS A 215 22.31 17.25 -2.13
N ASP A 216 22.11 17.38 -3.41
CA ASP A 216 20.93 17.97 -4.01
C ASP A 216 20.47 17.21 -5.27
N ASP A 217 19.33 17.60 -5.82
CA ASP A 217 18.70 16.92 -6.95
C ASP A 217 19.26 17.37 -8.32
N ASN A 218 20.16 18.35 -8.37
CA ASN A 218 20.85 18.74 -9.62
C ASN A 218 21.86 17.68 -10.06
N PHE A 219 22.17 16.70 -9.19
CA PHE A 219 23.13 15.65 -9.48
C PHE A 219 22.85 14.92 -10.81
N LEU A 220 21.58 14.75 -11.18
CA LEU A 220 21.21 14.10 -12.43
C LEU A 220 21.75 14.86 -13.66
N ALA A 221 21.67 16.19 -13.66
CA ALA A 221 22.23 17.01 -14.73
C ALA A 221 23.76 17.02 -14.75
N GLU A 222 24.38 16.86 -13.60
CA GLU A 222 25.84 16.83 -13.48
C GLU A 222 26.45 15.48 -13.90
N LEU A 223 25.68 14.38 -13.84
CA LEU A 223 26.15 13.04 -14.19
C LEU A 223 26.77 12.97 -15.59
N VAL A 224 26.21 13.65 -16.56
CA VAL A 224 26.67 13.63 -17.98
C VAL A 224 28.12 14.10 -18.16
N LYS A 225 28.71 14.73 -17.15
CA LYS A 225 30.12 15.15 -17.15
C LYS A 225 31.12 14.02 -16.92
N PHE A 226 30.65 12.87 -16.45
CA PHE A 226 31.45 11.71 -16.12
C PHE A 226 31.35 10.63 -17.20
N ASN A 227 32.36 9.80 -17.30
CA ASN A 227 32.29 8.60 -18.14
C ASN A 227 31.24 7.64 -17.59
N GLY A 228 30.28 7.20 -18.44
CA GLY A 228 29.11 6.41 -18.03
C GLY A 228 27.99 7.22 -17.34
N GLY A 229 28.14 8.55 -17.30
CA GLY A 229 27.16 9.43 -16.66
C GLY A 229 25.85 9.51 -17.40
N GLN A 230 25.86 9.50 -18.75
CA GLN A 230 24.63 9.49 -19.54
C GLN A 230 23.84 8.19 -19.33
N GLU A 231 24.49 7.04 -19.39
CA GLU A 231 23.88 5.73 -19.14
C GLU A 231 23.29 5.64 -17.74
N THR A 232 24.00 6.20 -16.75
CA THR A 232 23.51 6.30 -15.36
C THR A 232 22.26 7.17 -15.26
N GLN A 233 22.30 8.35 -15.88
CA GLN A 233 21.17 9.29 -15.91
C GLN A 233 19.93 8.62 -16.55
N ASP A 234 20.11 7.99 -17.70
CA ASP A 234 19.05 7.32 -18.44
C ASP A 234 18.44 6.18 -17.65
N ALA A 235 19.27 5.38 -16.96
CA ALA A 235 18.80 4.29 -16.11
C ALA A 235 17.98 4.81 -14.90
N ILE A 236 18.41 5.90 -14.27
CA ILE A 236 17.68 6.52 -13.17
C ILE A 236 16.36 7.11 -13.68
N TYR A 237 16.34 7.81 -14.81
CA TYR A 237 15.11 8.34 -15.39
C TYR A 237 14.13 7.24 -15.81
N ALA A 238 14.60 6.17 -16.42
CA ALA A 238 13.75 5.01 -16.75
C ALA A 238 13.10 4.40 -15.49
N TYR A 239 13.85 4.29 -14.40
CA TYR A 239 13.33 3.85 -13.10
C TYR A 239 12.30 4.85 -12.54
N LEU A 240 12.59 6.14 -12.55
CA LEU A 240 11.69 7.19 -12.05
C LEU A 240 10.41 7.31 -12.88
N ASN A 241 10.48 7.11 -14.18
CA ASN A 241 9.29 7.13 -15.06
C ASN A 241 8.27 6.05 -14.64
N LYS A 242 8.73 4.87 -14.18
CA LYS A 242 7.86 3.78 -13.76
C LYS A 242 7.50 3.84 -12.27
N TYR A 243 8.44 4.24 -11.42
CA TYR A 243 8.29 4.13 -9.95
C TYR A 243 8.45 5.47 -9.21
N GLY A 244 8.70 6.56 -9.92
CA GLY A 244 8.99 7.86 -9.31
C GLY A 244 7.85 8.47 -8.49
N MET A 245 6.60 8.03 -8.69
CA MET A 245 5.47 8.42 -7.89
C MET A 245 5.43 7.74 -6.50
N ARG A 246 6.34 6.76 -6.25
CA ARG A 246 6.44 6.06 -4.97
C ARG A 246 7.25 6.86 -3.94
N CYS A 247 7.03 6.56 -2.69
CA CYS A 247 7.87 6.97 -1.55
C CYS A 247 7.46 6.20 -0.28
N SER A 248 8.21 6.37 0.81
CA SER A 248 7.74 5.89 2.12
C SER A 248 6.53 6.70 2.58
N GLY A 249 5.46 6.01 2.99
CA GLY A 249 4.20 6.65 3.39
C GLY A 249 3.38 7.23 2.24
N GLU A 250 3.50 6.67 1.06
CA GLU A 250 2.96 7.13 -0.23
C GLU A 250 1.42 7.34 -0.30
N ILE A 251 0.65 6.78 0.65
CA ILE A 251 -0.79 7.06 0.79
C ILE A 251 -1.04 8.53 1.12
N ASP A 252 -0.10 9.18 1.80
CA ASP A 252 -0.16 10.63 2.03
C ASP A 252 0.32 11.37 0.77
N ILE A 253 -0.61 12.02 0.06
CA ILE A 253 -0.31 12.79 -1.15
C ILE A 253 0.73 13.90 -0.89
N THR A 254 0.83 14.40 0.35
CA THR A 254 1.75 15.49 0.70
C THR A 254 3.20 15.03 0.90
N LYS A 255 3.46 13.71 0.88
CA LYS A 255 4.82 13.16 0.97
C LYS A 255 5.59 13.39 -0.33
N THR A 256 6.87 13.75 -0.20
CA THR A 256 7.77 13.93 -1.33
C THR A 256 7.99 12.60 -2.05
N ARG A 257 7.78 12.59 -3.36
CA ARG A 257 7.95 11.41 -4.22
C ARG A 257 9.38 11.29 -4.70
N TRP A 258 9.78 10.11 -5.13
CA TRP A 258 11.14 9.89 -5.67
C TRP A 258 11.42 10.74 -6.91
N SER A 259 10.43 10.94 -7.78
CA SER A 259 10.57 11.84 -8.94
C SER A 259 10.69 13.31 -8.54
N GLU A 260 10.17 13.71 -7.39
CA GLU A 260 10.29 15.09 -6.88
C GLU A 260 11.62 15.33 -6.15
N LYS A 261 12.24 14.26 -5.66
CA LYS A 261 13.54 14.29 -4.97
C LYS A 261 14.36 13.04 -5.29
N PRO A 262 14.93 12.93 -6.49
CA PRO A 262 15.68 11.75 -6.93
C PRO A 262 16.88 11.39 -6.06
N ALA A 263 17.50 12.36 -5.37
CA ALA A 263 18.61 12.13 -4.45
C ALA A 263 18.27 11.11 -3.34
N ILE A 264 16.98 10.91 -3.01
CA ILE A 264 16.54 9.88 -2.06
C ILE A 264 16.93 8.45 -2.52
N LEU A 265 17.02 8.20 -3.82
CA LEU A 265 17.39 6.89 -4.36
C LEU A 265 18.88 6.59 -4.26
N VAL A 266 19.74 7.61 -4.19
CA VAL A 266 21.19 7.47 -4.23
C VAL A 266 21.74 6.53 -3.14
N PRO A 267 21.36 6.66 -1.86
CA PRO A 267 21.83 5.72 -0.83
C PRO A 267 21.38 4.27 -1.08
N MET A 268 20.19 4.07 -1.67
CA MET A 268 19.65 2.75 -2.01
C MET A 268 20.43 2.13 -3.15
N ILE A 269 20.73 2.91 -4.20
CA ILE A 269 21.55 2.49 -5.35
C ILE A 269 22.97 2.11 -4.87
N LEU A 270 23.63 2.97 -4.09
CA LEU A 270 24.96 2.70 -3.54
C LEU A 270 24.96 1.47 -2.61
N SER A 271 23.90 1.26 -1.84
CA SER A 271 23.75 0.04 -1.04
C SER A 271 23.63 -1.20 -1.93
N ASN A 272 22.90 -1.12 -3.03
CA ASN A 272 22.78 -2.21 -3.99
C ASN A 272 24.12 -2.53 -4.67
N ILE A 273 24.90 -1.51 -5.04
CA ILE A 273 26.23 -1.70 -5.62
C ILE A 273 27.16 -2.45 -4.65
N ARG A 274 27.11 -2.13 -3.36
CA ARG A 274 27.98 -2.72 -2.33
C ARG A 274 27.57 -4.14 -1.93
N ASN A 275 26.27 -4.39 -1.84
CA ASN A 275 25.77 -5.60 -1.17
C ASN A 275 25.35 -6.70 -2.15
N PHE A 276 25.27 -6.44 -3.43
CA PHE A 276 24.85 -7.40 -4.43
C PHE A 276 25.88 -7.49 -5.58
N GLU A 277 26.07 -8.70 -6.08
CA GLU A 277 26.87 -8.97 -7.27
C GLU A 277 26.16 -8.54 -8.55
N PRO A 278 26.85 -8.30 -9.67
CA PRO A 278 26.23 -8.01 -10.97
C PRO A 278 25.18 -9.06 -11.35
N ASN A 279 24.11 -8.63 -12.01
CA ASN A 279 22.96 -9.46 -12.41
C ASN A 279 22.20 -10.12 -11.25
N ALA A 280 22.28 -9.54 -10.04
CA ALA A 280 21.58 -10.05 -8.87
C ALA A 280 20.04 -10.06 -9.06
N SER A 281 19.51 -9.11 -9.83
CA SER A 281 18.09 -9.04 -10.17
C SER A 281 17.60 -10.33 -10.84
N GLN A 282 18.25 -10.72 -11.93
CA GLN A 282 17.90 -11.91 -12.69
C GLN A 282 18.11 -13.17 -11.84
N ARG A 283 19.29 -13.32 -11.20
CA ARG A 283 19.58 -14.48 -10.36
C ARG A 283 18.56 -14.67 -9.24
N LYS A 284 18.20 -13.62 -8.53
CA LYS A 284 17.21 -13.70 -7.45
C LYS A 284 15.83 -14.11 -7.95
N PHE A 285 15.42 -13.58 -9.10
CA PHE A 285 14.13 -13.94 -9.68
C PHE A 285 14.11 -15.40 -10.16
N GLU A 286 15.15 -15.83 -10.86
CA GLU A 286 15.27 -17.22 -11.36
C GLU A 286 15.38 -18.20 -10.20
N GLN A 287 16.22 -17.94 -9.20
CA GLN A 287 16.34 -18.78 -8.02
C GLN A 287 14.99 -18.95 -7.31
N GLY A 288 14.27 -17.87 -7.00
CA GLY A 288 12.98 -17.99 -6.34
C GLY A 288 11.93 -18.72 -7.20
N ARG A 289 12.01 -18.57 -8.53
CA ARG A 289 11.17 -19.35 -9.45
C ARG A 289 11.48 -20.84 -9.42
N GLU A 290 12.75 -21.20 -9.42
CA GLU A 290 13.21 -22.60 -9.35
C GLU A 290 12.85 -23.23 -8.01
N GLU A 291 13.08 -22.52 -6.89
CA GLU A 291 12.68 -22.97 -5.56
C GLU A 291 11.17 -23.24 -5.47
N ALA A 292 10.35 -22.36 -6.04
CA ALA A 292 8.90 -22.56 -6.08
C ALA A 292 8.49 -23.79 -6.90
N LEU A 293 9.11 -24.01 -8.07
CA LEU A 293 8.84 -25.18 -8.92
C LEU A 293 9.31 -26.48 -8.25
N GLN A 294 10.48 -26.48 -7.62
CA GLN A 294 10.97 -27.63 -6.87
C GLN A 294 10.05 -27.97 -5.70
N LYS A 295 9.59 -26.94 -4.97
CA LYS A 295 8.64 -27.13 -3.88
C LYS A 295 7.30 -27.67 -4.34
N GLU A 296 6.78 -27.17 -5.45
CA GLU A 296 5.56 -27.70 -6.07
C GLU A 296 5.73 -29.20 -6.37
N GLN A 297 6.81 -29.58 -7.07
CA GLN A 297 7.05 -30.95 -7.43
C GLN A 297 7.19 -31.85 -6.20
N GLU A 298 7.97 -31.42 -5.21
CA GLU A 298 8.15 -32.16 -3.94
C GLU A 298 6.80 -32.42 -3.26
N LEU A 299 5.96 -31.39 -3.13
CA LEU A 299 4.67 -31.52 -2.46
C LEU A 299 3.74 -32.47 -3.22
N LEU A 300 3.64 -32.33 -4.54
CA LEU A 300 2.79 -33.19 -5.36
C LEU A 300 3.22 -34.63 -5.31
N ASP A 301 4.52 -34.92 -5.37
CA ASP A 301 5.04 -36.28 -5.30
C ASP A 301 4.81 -36.95 -3.92
N ARG A 302 4.99 -36.20 -2.84
CA ARG A 302 4.68 -36.66 -1.47
C ARG A 302 3.18 -36.90 -1.29
N LEU A 303 2.32 -36.05 -1.83
CA LEU A 303 0.86 -36.18 -1.73
C LEU A 303 0.40 -37.47 -2.46
N LYS A 304 0.94 -37.78 -3.62
CA LYS A 304 0.59 -39.01 -4.40
C LYS A 304 0.86 -40.29 -3.63
N GLN A 305 1.74 -40.28 -2.63
CA GLN A 305 2.03 -41.46 -1.80
C GLN A 305 1.00 -41.67 -0.68
N LEU A 306 0.07 -40.72 -0.46
CA LEU A 306 -0.95 -40.78 0.57
C LEU A 306 -2.22 -41.49 0.07
N PRO A 307 -3.09 -41.95 0.98
CA PRO A 307 -4.47 -42.32 0.62
C PRO A 307 -5.17 -41.17 -0.10
N ASP A 308 -5.88 -41.45 -1.18
CA ASP A 308 -6.52 -40.46 -2.06
C ASP A 308 -5.51 -39.42 -2.65
N GLY A 309 -4.25 -39.87 -2.82
CA GLY A 309 -3.12 -38.99 -3.17
C GLY A 309 -3.29 -38.26 -4.49
N GLU A 310 -3.84 -38.91 -5.53
CA GLU A 310 -4.09 -38.28 -6.83
C GLU A 310 -5.09 -37.12 -6.72
N GLN A 311 -6.17 -37.27 -5.91
CA GLN A 311 -7.14 -36.21 -5.70
C GLN A 311 -6.52 -35.04 -4.90
N LYS A 312 -5.77 -35.34 -3.83
CA LYS A 312 -5.05 -34.33 -3.02
C LYS A 312 -4.04 -33.58 -3.88
N ALA A 313 -3.27 -34.26 -4.70
CA ALA A 313 -2.30 -33.64 -5.61
C ALA A 313 -2.99 -32.70 -6.62
N LYS A 314 -4.09 -33.17 -7.22
CA LYS A 314 -4.86 -32.34 -8.18
C LYS A 314 -5.43 -31.07 -7.54
N GLU A 315 -6.00 -31.17 -6.35
CA GLU A 315 -6.52 -30.00 -5.61
C GLU A 315 -5.39 -29.04 -5.22
N THR A 316 -4.28 -29.58 -4.72
CA THR A 316 -3.08 -28.80 -4.37
C THR A 316 -2.50 -28.07 -5.57
N LYS A 317 -2.38 -28.75 -6.71
CA LYS A 317 -1.90 -28.11 -7.96
C LYS A 317 -2.77 -26.94 -8.36
N ARG A 318 -4.09 -27.11 -8.30
CA ARG A 318 -5.03 -26.02 -8.59
C ARG A 318 -4.83 -24.81 -7.65
N MET A 319 -4.61 -25.04 -6.35
CA MET A 319 -4.33 -23.96 -5.40
C MET A 319 -2.98 -23.28 -5.67
N ILE A 320 -1.96 -24.05 -6.04
CA ILE A 320 -0.66 -23.51 -6.44
C ILE A 320 -0.81 -22.63 -7.68
N ASP A 321 -1.58 -23.03 -8.68
CA ASP A 321 -1.81 -22.24 -9.89
C ASP A 321 -2.52 -20.92 -9.58
N LEU A 322 -3.49 -20.90 -8.66
CA LEU A 322 -4.11 -19.66 -8.19
C LEU A 322 -3.11 -18.73 -7.50
N ILE A 323 -2.24 -19.27 -6.63
CA ILE A 323 -1.18 -18.48 -5.99
C ILE A 323 -0.24 -17.92 -7.06
N ARG A 324 0.30 -18.78 -7.93
CA ARG A 324 1.30 -18.40 -8.93
C ARG A 324 0.80 -17.33 -9.91
N ASN A 325 -0.47 -17.42 -10.32
CA ASN A 325 -1.03 -16.51 -11.32
C ASN A 325 -1.62 -15.23 -10.72
N PHE A 326 -2.06 -15.25 -9.45
CA PHE A 326 -2.89 -14.17 -8.92
C PHE A 326 -2.27 -13.40 -7.75
N ILE A 327 -1.41 -14.02 -6.92
CA ILE A 327 -0.95 -13.37 -5.68
C ILE A 327 -0.14 -12.09 -5.93
N GLY A 328 0.60 -12.02 -7.03
CA GLY A 328 1.37 -10.83 -7.40
C GLY A 328 0.50 -9.61 -7.67
N TYR A 329 -0.71 -9.81 -8.20
CA TYR A 329 -1.64 -8.73 -8.49
C TYR A 329 -2.13 -8.00 -7.22
N ARG A 330 -2.05 -8.62 -6.06
CA ARG A 330 -2.50 -8.04 -4.76
C ARG A 330 -1.97 -6.63 -4.50
N GLU A 331 -0.77 -6.32 -4.96
CA GLU A 331 -0.15 -5.01 -4.77
C GLU A 331 -0.58 -3.97 -5.83
N TYR A 332 -1.19 -4.42 -6.94
CA TYR A 332 -1.43 -3.56 -8.10
C TYR A 332 -2.53 -2.51 -7.88
N PRO A 333 -3.66 -2.80 -7.19
CA PRO A 333 -4.68 -1.78 -6.92
C PRO A 333 -4.15 -0.58 -6.14
N LYS A 334 -3.28 -0.83 -5.14
CA LYS A 334 -2.59 0.25 -4.40
C LYS A 334 -1.64 1.03 -5.31
N TYR A 335 -0.88 0.36 -6.16
CA TYR A 335 0.01 1.00 -7.12
C TYR A 335 -0.77 1.93 -8.06
N GLY A 336 -1.90 1.49 -8.60
CA GLY A 336 -2.79 2.29 -9.43
C GLY A 336 -3.34 3.53 -8.69
N MET A 337 -3.77 3.35 -7.43
CA MET A 337 -4.21 4.46 -6.59
C MET A 337 -3.10 5.50 -6.38
N ILE A 338 -1.89 5.07 -6.07
CA ILE A 338 -0.75 5.98 -5.84
C ILE A 338 -0.36 6.71 -7.12
N SER A 339 -0.44 6.05 -8.28
CA SER A 339 -0.22 6.68 -9.58
C SER A 339 -1.22 7.82 -9.82
N ARG A 340 -2.52 7.60 -9.55
CA ARG A 340 -3.55 8.65 -9.63
C ARG A 340 -3.30 9.78 -8.64
N TYR A 341 -2.96 9.47 -7.40
CA TYR A 341 -2.60 10.48 -6.39
C TYR A 341 -1.44 11.36 -6.83
N PHE A 342 -0.46 10.80 -7.51
CA PHE A 342 0.64 11.58 -8.04
C PHE A 342 0.17 12.54 -9.15
N VAL A 343 -0.71 12.09 -10.03
CA VAL A 343 -1.32 12.95 -11.07
C VAL A 343 -2.11 14.10 -10.43
N TYR A 344 -2.95 13.82 -9.44
CA TYR A 344 -3.66 14.88 -8.70
C TYR A 344 -2.70 15.85 -8.03
N LYS A 345 -1.64 15.33 -7.39
CA LYS A 345 -0.63 16.16 -6.71
C LYS A 345 0.01 17.15 -7.67
N GLN A 346 0.43 16.70 -8.85
CA GLN A 346 1.05 17.56 -9.84
C GLN A 346 0.08 18.67 -10.32
N ALA A 347 -1.17 18.34 -10.56
CA ALA A 347 -2.18 19.31 -10.95
C ALA A 347 -2.48 20.33 -9.85
N LEU A 348 -2.61 19.87 -8.58
CA LEU A 348 -2.82 20.76 -7.44
C LEU A 348 -1.62 21.66 -7.17
N LEU A 349 -0.39 21.18 -7.37
CA LEU A 349 0.82 22.01 -7.25
C LEU A 349 0.91 23.08 -8.35
N LYS A 350 0.37 22.80 -9.55
CA LYS A 350 0.26 23.80 -10.61
C LYS A 350 -0.71 24.92 -10.23
N GLU A 351 -1.86 24.59 -9.60
CA GLU A 351 -2.76 25.62 -9.03
C GLU A 351 -2.10 26.38 -7.87
N ALA A 352 -1.30 25.70 -7.05
CA ALA A 352 -0.53 26.35 -5.99
C ALA A 352 0.47 27.39 -6.54
N GLU A 353 1.10 27.12 -7.69
CA GLU A 353 1.96 28.10 -8.37
C GLU A 353 1.20 29.38 -8.73
N ARG A 354 -0.04 29.24 -9.24
CA ARG A 354 -0.93 30.38 -9.52
C ARG A 354 -1.23 31.18 -8.24
N LEU A 355 -1.53 30.49 -7.14
CA LEU A 355 -1.80 31.15 -5.84
C LEU A 355 -0.58 31.87 -5.29
N VAL A 356 0.63 31.34 -5.49
CA VAL A 356 1.89 32.02 -5.13
C VAL A 356 2.08 33.27 -5.97
N GLN A 357 1.89 33.19 -7.29
CA GLN A 357 1.99 34.34 -8.19
C GLN A 357 1.00 35.46 -7.87
N SER A 358 -0.17 35.08 -7.36
CA SER A 358 -1.21 36.01 -6.88
C SER A 358 -1.01 36.48 -5.43
N ASN A 359 0.09 36.12 -4.77
CA ASN A 359 0.41 36.44 -3.37
C ASN A 359 -0.66 35.98 -2.35
N ILE A 360 -1.40 34.92 -2.66
CA ILE A 360 -2.40 34.34 -1.74
C ILE A 360 -1.74 33.37 -0.76
N ILE A 361 -0.74 32.62 -1.24
CA ILE A 361 0.13 31.77 -0.43
C ILE A 361 1.59 32.15 -0.68
N HIS A 362 2.50 31.76 0.22
CA HIS A 362 3.92 32.11 0.12
C HIS A 362 4.76 31.09 -0.64
N GLU A 363 4.43 29.81 -0.47
CA GLU A 363 5.11 28.66 -1.12
C GLU A 363 4.10 27.62 -1.58
N LYS A 364 4.43 26.83 -2.58
CA LYS A 364 3.50 25.82 -3.14
C LYS A 364 3.04 24.81 -2.09
N GLU A 365 3.91 24.43 -1.18
CA GLU A 365 3.68 23.46 -0.11
C GLU A 365 2.68 23.94 0.94
N ASP A 366 2.34 25.23 0.96
CA ASP A 366 1.31 25.80 1.85
C ASP A 366 -0.05 25.15 1.64
N ILE A 367 -0.36 24.72 0.40
CA ILE A 367 -1.61 24.00 0.10
C ILE A 367 -1.75 22.71 0.91
N TYR A 368 -0.66 22.11 1.36
CA TYR A 368 -0.70 20.87 2.13
C TYR A 368 -1.35 21.03 3.50
N TYR A 369 -1.40 22.28 4.02
CA TYR A 369 -2.01 22.64 5.29
C TYR A 369 -3.48 23.05 5.16
N LEU A 370 -4.05 23.02 3.96
CA LEU A 370 -5.48 23.14 3.70
C LEU A 370 -6.10 21.76 3.48
N THR A 371 -7.36 21.59 3.83
CA THR A 371 -8.12 20.42 3.37
C THR A 371 -8.44 20.56 1.89
N PHE A 372 -8.85 19.49 1.23
CA PHE A 372 -9.22 19.53 -0.19
C PHE A 372 -10.33 20.55 -0.47
N GLU A 373 -11.35 20.63 0.39
CA GLU A 373 -12.46 21.58 0.25
C GLU A 373 -12.02 23.03 0.51
N GLU A 374 -11.17 23.27 1.52
CA GLU A 374 -10.62 24.60 1.77
C GLU A 374 -9.76 25.07 0.62
N LEU A 375 -8.92 24.21 0.05
CA LEU A 375 -8.09 24.55 -1.12
C LEU A 375 -8.97 24.88 -2.33
N ARG A 376 -10.03 24.09 -2.57
CA ARG A 376 -11.02 24.37 -3.61
C ARG A 376 -11.64 25.77 -3.44
N GLU A 377 -12.03 26.12 -2.21
CA GLU A 377 -12.62 27.42 -1.92
C GLU A 377 -11.61 28.56 -2.10
N VAL A 378 -10.36 28.39 -1.68
CA VAL A 378 -9.28 29.37 -1.92
C VAL A 378 -9.07 29.58 -3.42
N VAL A 379 -9.01 28.51 -4.20
CA VAL A 379 -8.84 28.59 -5.67
C VAL A 379 -10.04 29.27 -6.34
N ARG A 380 -11.25 29.10 -5.81
CA ARG A 380 -12.48 29.72 -6.33
C ARG A 380 -12.58 31.20 -6.02
N THR A 381 -12.12 31.65 -4.85
CA THR A 381 -12.37 33.00 -4.31
C THR A 381 -11.15 33.89 -4.30
N ASP A 382 -9.97 33.32 -4.46
CA ASP A 382 -8.66 33.97 -4.26
C ASP A 382 -8.52 34.63 -2.86
N LYS A 383 -9.21 34.05 -1.84
CA LYS A 383 -9.20 34.54 -0.46
C LYS A 383 -8.72 33.46 0.50
N LEU A 384 -7.79 33.83 1.37
CA LEU A 384 -7.26 32.96 2.41
C LEU A 384 -6.88 33.77 3.65
N ASP A 385 -7.33 33.34 4.83
CA ASP A 385 -6.70 33.73 6.08
C ASP A 385 -5.43 32.89 6.28
N TYR A 386 -4.28 33.47 5.99
CA TYR A 386 -2.99 32.75 6.05
C TYR A 386 -2.63 32.28 7.47
N GLN A 387 -3.26 32.84 8.52
CA GLN A 387 -3.03 32.38 9.90
C GLN A 387 -3.45 30.93 10.11
N ILE A 388 -4.41 30.42 9.33
CA ILE A 388 -4.81 29.02 9.33
C ILE A 388 -3.62 28.11 8.97
N ILE A 389 -2.85 28.48 7.94
CA ILE A 389 -1.66 27.74 7.52
C ILE A 389 -0.59 27.75 8.60
N ASN A 390 -0.28 28.93 9.17
CA ASN A 390 0.72 29.08 10.23
C ASN A 390 0.37 28.21 11.45
N LYS A 391 -0.86 28.31 11.94
CA LYS A 391 -1.36 27.50 13.04
C LYS A 391 -1.17 26.00 12.76
N ARG A 392 -1.57 25.53 11.58
CA ARG A 392 -1.47 24.12 11.21
C ARG A 392 -0.04 23.64 10.98
N LYS A 393 0.87 24.51 10.51
CA LYS A 393 2.31 24.24 10.46
C LYS A 393 2.86 23.96 11.87
N ASP A 394 2.47 24.77 12.86
CA ASP A 394 2.92 24.59 14.24
C ASP A 394 2.28 23.34 14.90
N GLU A 395 0.99 23.12 14.71
CA GLU A 395 0.32 21.90 15.16
C GLU A 395 0.99 20.64 14.57
N TYR A 396 1.34 20.66 13.27
CA TYR A 396 1.96 19.53 12.60
C TYR A 396 3.36 19.23 13.16
N LYS A 397 4.15 20.24 13.51
CA LYS A 397 5.44 20.05 14.20
C LYS A 397 5.28 19.35 15.55
N LEU A 398 4.17 19.58 16.26
CA LEU A 398 3.85 18.87 17.49
C LEU A 398 3.43 17.42 17.19
N TYR A 399 2.57 17.21 16.19
CA TYR A 399 2.07 15.88 15.81
C TYR A 399 3.17 14.93 15.33
N GLU A 400 4.23 15.46 14.70
CA GLU A 400 5.38 14.65 14.27
C GLU A 400 6.13 14.02 15.45
N LYS A 401 6.08 14.63 16.63
CA LYS A 401 6.73 14.15 17.86
C LYS A 401 5.88 13.10 18.60
N LEU A 402 4.59 12.96 18.26
CA LEU A 402 3.69 12.03 18.94
C LEU A 402 3.86 10.61 18.40
N THR A 403 3.93 9.65 19.31
CA THR A 403 3.77 8.23 18.99
C THR A 403 2.27 7.91 18.93
N PRO A 404 1.73 7.46 17.79
CA PRO A 404 0.30 7.18 17.69
C PRO A 404 -0.06 5.99 18.58
N PRO A 405 -1.13 6.08 19.39
CA PRO A 405 -1.65 4.94 20.10
C PRO A 405 -2.27 3.93 19.11
N ARG A 406 -2.27 2.66 19.46
CA ARG A 406 -2.93 1.62 18.67
C ARG A 406 -4.44 1.74 18.70
N VAL A 407 -4.97 2.02 19.87
CA VAL A 407 -6.40 2.18 20.11
C VAL A 407 -6.63 3.47 20.94
N ILE A 408 -7.61 4.25 20.51
CA ILE A 408 -8.04 5.47 21.19
C ILE A 408 -9.57 5.52 21.17
N THR A 409 -10.17 5.91 22.28
CA THR A 409 -11.62 6.12 22.37
C THR A 409 -12.03 7.50 21.83
N SER A 410 -13.32 7.73 21.60
CA SER A 410 -13.85 8.99 21.08
C SER A 410 -13.63 10.18 22.01
N ASP A 411 -13.49 9.94 23.30
CA ASP A 411 -13.18 10.96 24.34
C ASP A 411 -11.68 11.17 24.54
N GLY A 412 -10.83 10.44 23.77
CA GLY A 412 -9.38 10.64 23.76
C GLY A 412 -8.60 9.75 24.73
N GLU A 413 -9.24 8.76 25.38
CA GLU A 413 -8.54 7.81 26.22
C GLU A 413 -7.67 6.88 25.34
N ILE A 414 -6.41 6.75 25.69
CA ILE A 414 -5.47 5.83 25.04
C ILE A 414 -5.55 4.48 25.74
N ILE A 415 -5.92 3.44 24.99
CA ILE A 415 -6.00 2.08 25.51
C ILE A 415 -4.70 1.36 25.16
N ALA A 416 -3.97 0.98 26.19
CA ALA A 416 -2.82 0.07 26.09
C ALA A 416 -3.26 -1.33 26.54
N GLY A 417 -2.88 -2.36 25.80
CA GLY A 417 -3.06 -3.74 26.24
C GLY A 417 -2.18 -4.04 27.45
N GLU A 418 -2.61 -4.96 28.28
CA GLU A 418 -1.78 -5.48 29.38
C GLU A 418 -0.71 -6.40 28.82
N TYR A 419 0.55 -5.97 28.85
CA TYR A 419 1.69 -6.79 28.46
C TYR A 419 1.92 -7.86 29.54
N LYS A 420 1.38 -9.06 29.39
CA LYS A 420 1.79 -10.22 30.17
C LYS A 420 3.11 -10.73 29.59
N ARG A 421 4.22 -10.46 30.28
CA ARG A 421 5.49 -11.12 30.01
C ARG A 421 5.26 -12.62 30.29
N GLU A 422 5.19 -13.46 29.26
CA GLU A 422 5.36 -14.88 29.45
C GLU A 422 6.76 -15.08 30.02
N ASN A 423 6.85 -15.61 31.22
CA ASN A 423 8.12 -16.03 31.80
C ASN A 423 8.64 -17.17 30.93
N LEU A 424 9.61 -16.88 30.07
CA LEU A 424 10.38 -17.90 29.39
C LEU A 424 11.04 -18.76 30.49
N PRO A 425 10.97 -20.11 30.41
CA PRO A 425 11.66 -20.97 31.35
C PRO A 425 13.13 -20.60 31.38
N ALA A 426 13.73 -20.61 32.59
CA ALA A 426 15.13 -20.21 32.84
C ALA A 426 16.18 -21.09 32.13
N GLU A 427 15.79 -22.03 31.31
CA GLU A 427 16.64 -22.94 30.55
C GLU A 427 16.94 -22.47 29.10
N ALA A 428 16.52 -21.26 28.72
CA ALA A 428 16.77 -20.69 27.37
C ALA A 428 17.75 -19.49 27.40
N MET A 429 18.73 -19.47 28.33
CA MET A 429 19.87 -18.56 28.29
C MET A 429 21.15 -19.33 28.00
#